data_bb1510597d2ed90ed7c1e9b05eabd617
#
_entry.id   bb1510597d2ed90ed7c1e9b05eabd617
#
_cell.length_a   1.000
_cell.length_b   1.000
_cell.length_c   1.000
_cell.angle_alpha   90.00
_cell.angle_beta   90.00
_cell.angle_gamma   90.00
#
_symmetry.space_group_name_H-M   'P 1'
#
loop_
_entity.id
_entity.type
_entity.pdbx_description
1 polymer ?
#
loop_
_entity_poly.entity_id
_entity_poly.type
_entity_poly.pdbx_seq_one_letter_code
_entity_poly.pdbx_strand_id
1 'polypeptide(L)'
;MKKFFISIFIVFSQIAWSQVSLSPVIVTQNDSVTITYDATQGSAGLIGITPVYMHTGVITNLSSSPTAWRHVQGNWGVHDPKVLMTDIGNNKHSIKIHINTFYSVPSNETVSALAFVFRNMDGSKEGKTTSGNDIFVPISQGGYTAYISSHLNAQYFYNQGDTMQMTMVASDPSDIDLLMDGVLIASDTASTSFDFDVHTANYSPGFHELVMKADNGMQ
;
A
#
# COMPACT_ATOMS: atom_id res chain seq x y z
N MET A 1 0.14 -30.05 -45.00
CA MET A 1 -0.13 -30.03 -43.55
C MET A 1 0.59 -28.84 -42.93
N LYS A 2 -0.15 -27.76 -42.57
CA LYS A 2 0.40 -26.57 -41.91
C LYS A 2 0.46 -26.87 -40.43
N LYS A 3 1.68 -26.90 -39.85
CA LYS A 3 1.87 -27.05 -38.39
C LYS A 3 1.60 -25.68 -37.75
N PHE A 4 0.52 -25.58 -36.95
CA PHE A 4 0.26 -24.46 -36.07
C PHE A 4 1.13 -24.64 -34.82
N PHE A 5 2.06 -23.72 -34.57
CA PHE A 5 2.73 -23.57 -33.29
C PHE A 5 1.87 -22.68 -32.39
N ILE A 6 1.28 -23.27 -31.34
CA ILE A 6 0.64 -22.52 -30.27
C ILE A 6 1.74 -22.14 -29.28
N SER A 7 2.15 -20.87 -29.29
CA SER A 7 2.99 -20.32 -28.21
C SER A 7 2.10 -20.06 -27.00
N ILE A 8 2.24 -20.91 -25.96
CA ILE A 8 1.60 -20.65 -24.67
C ILE A 8 2.44 -19.59 -23.97
N PHE A 9 1.93 -18.36 -23.92
CA PHE A 9 2.47 -17.30 -23.09
C PHE A 9 1.91 -17.51 -21.67
N ILE A 10 2.74 -18.06 -20.77
CA ILE A 10 2.41 -18.13 -19.34
C ILE A 10 2.67 -16.74 -18.77
N VAL A 11 1.61 -15.93 -18.62
CA VAL A 11 1.68 -14.69 -17.88
C VAL A 11 1.54 -15.04 -16.40
N PHE A 12 2.64 -14.95 -15.67
CA PHE A 12 2.58 -14.98 -14.22
C PHE A 12 1.88 -13.72 -13.75
N SER A 13 0.67 -13.86 -13.19
CA SER A 13 0.02 -12.78 -12.44
C SER A 13 0.88 -12.47 -11.23
N GLN A 14 1.60 -11.36 -11.27
CA GLN A 14 2.31 -10.83 -10.12
C GLN A 14 1.24 -10.22 -9.20
N ILE A 15 0.94 -10.90 -8.09
CA ILE A 15 0.24 -10.27 -6.99
C ILE A 15 1.17 -9.16 -6.50
N ALA A 16 0.84 -7.91 -6.76
CA ALA A 16 1.63 -6.78 -6.31
C ALA A 16 1.46 -6.62 -4.79
N TRP A 17 2.24 -7.36 -4.02
CA TRP A 17 2.36 -7.13 -2.60
C TRP A 17 3.11 -5.81 -2.41
N SER A 18 2.49 -4.88 -1.72
CA SER A 18 3.16 -3.62 -1.38
C SER A 18 4.32 -3.90 -0.42
N GLN A 19 5.50 -3.35 -0.72
CA GLN A 19 6.67 -3.46 0.15
C GLN A 19 6.41 -2.87 1.55
N VAL A 20 5.56 -1.87 1.63
CA VAL A 20 5.11 -1.24 2.88
C VAL A 20 3.59 -1.23 2.91
N SER A 21 3.00 -1.72 3.98
CA SER A 21 1.57 -1.62 4.24
C SER A 21 1.29 -0.86 5.53
N LEU A 22 0.15 -0.17 5.55
CA LEU A 22 -0.35 0.58 6.69
C LEU A 22 -1.60 -0.11 7.27
N SER A 23 -1.72 -0.12 8.60
CA SER A 23 -2.95 -0.55 9.27
C SER A 23 -3.31 0.44 10.38
N PRO A 24 -4.47 1.13 10.29
CA PRO A 24 -5.45 1.08 9.21
C PRO A 24 -4.86 1.54 7.86
N VAL A 25 -5.51 1.17 6.74
CA VAL A 25 -5.03 1.48 5.38
C VAL A 25 -5.18 2.97 5.07
N ILE A 26 -6.30 3.57 5.47
CA ILE A 26 -6.54 5.01 5.35
C ILE A 26 -6.19 5.66 6.69
N VAL A 27 -5.17 6.51 6.68
CA VAL A 27 -4.73 7.25 7.86
C VAL A 27 -4.48 8.71 7.51
N THR A 28 -4.68 9.58 8.48
CA THR A 28 -4.27 10.99 8.46
C THR A 28 -3.03 11.19 9.32
N GLN A 29 -2.46 12.37 9.27
CA GLN A 29 -1.33 12.72 10.16
C GLN A 29 -1.66 12.65 11.66
N ASN A 30 -2.95 12.68 12.04
CA ASN A 30 -3.39 12.67 13.44
C ASN A 30 -3.65 11.25 13.98
N ASP A 31 -3.41 10.22 13.17
CA ASP A 31 -3.72 8.85 13.52
C ASP A 31 -2.50 8.07 14.01
N SER A 32 -2.80 7.00 14.74
CA SER A 32 -1.84 5.94 15.01
C SER A 32 -1.89 4.90 13.90
N VAL A 33 -0.73 4.46 13.44
CA VAL A 33 -0.61 3.51 12.33
C VAL A 33 0.42 2.43 12.66
N THR A 34 0.10 1.20 12.31
CA THR A 34 1.09 0.11 12.23
C THR A 34 1.66 0.08 10.83
N ILE A 35 2.95 0.27 10.70
CA ILE A 35 3.72 0.18 9.45
C ILE A 35 4.31 -1.21 9.40
N THR A 36 4.03 -1.96 8.34
CA THR A 36 4.63 -3.27 8.09
C THR A 36 5.48 -3.19 6.84
N TYR A 37 6.75 -3.56 6.97
CA TYR A 37 7.72 -3.71 5.88
C TYR A 37 7.89 -5.19 5.55
N ASP A 38 7.77 -5.55 4.26
CA ASP A 38 8.05 -6.87 3.73
C ASP A 38 9.38 -6.84 2.98
N ALA A 39 10.42 -7.44 3.57
CA ALA A 39 11.76 -7.44 3.01
C ALA A 39 11.91 -8.35 1.78
N THR A 40 10.89 -9.15 1.44
CA THR A 40 10.89 -9.96 0.21
C THR A 40 10.52 -9.15 -1.03
N GLN A 41 10.00 -7.93 -0.83
CA GLN A 41 9.55 -7.04 -1.88
C GLN A 41 10.60 -5.96 -2.20
N GLY A 42 10.38 -5.22 -3.26
CA GLY A 42 11.26 -4.14 -3.70
C GLY A 42 12.65 -4.62 -4.07
N SER A 43 13.69 -4.00 -3.52
CA SER A 43 15.10 -4.36 -3.77
C SER A 43 15.50 -5.70 -3.14
N ALA A 44 14.68 -6.23 -2.22
CA ALA A 44 14.92 -7.47 -1.46
C ALA A 44 16.27 -7.49 -0.68
N GLY A 45 16.86 -6.33 -0.44
CA GLY A 45 18.21 -6.19 0.16
C GLY A 45 18.29 -6.57 1.64
N LEU A 46 17.14 -6.76 2.31
CA LEU A 46 17.06 -7.10 3.73
C LEU A 46 16.46 -8.48 4.00
N ILE A 47 16.34 -9.36 3.01
CA ILE A 47 15.91 -10.75 3.23
C ILE A 47 16.85 -11.43 4.23
N GLY A 48 16.28 -12.06 5.26
CA GLY A 48 17.01 -12.77 6.31
C GLY A 48 17.81 -11.88 7.26
N ILE A 49 17.61 -10.56 7.21
CA ILE A 49 18.29 -9.59 8.06
C ILE A 49 17.43 -9.22 9.27
N THR A 50 18.02 -9.28 10.44
CA THR A 50 17.46 -8.75 11.69
C THR A 50 18.63 -8.28 12.58
N PRO A 51 18.53 -7.18 13.30
CA PRO A 51 17.42 -6.24 13.38
C PRO A 51 17.30 -5.34 12.15
N VAL A 52 16.06 -4.91 11.84
CA VAL A 52 15.77 -3.92 10.81
C VAL A 52 15.33 -2.60 11.45
N TYR A 53 15.78 -1.52 10.88
CA TYR A 53 15.49 -0.14 11.30
C TYR A 53 14.84 0.63 10.17
N MET A 54 13.94 1.50 10.54
CA MET A 54 13.28 2.42 9.64
C MET A 54 14.04 3.76 9.63
N HIS A 55 14.70 4.14 8.52
CA HIS A 55 15.10 5.51 8.28
C HIS A 55 13.94 6.17 7.55
N THR A 56 13.34 7.20 8.14
CA THR A 56 12.03 7.67 7.70
C THR A 56 11.85 9.16 7.90
N GLY A 57 11.00 9.75 7.08
CA GLY A 57 10.58 11.15 7.16
C GLY A 57 9.18 11.31 6.60
N VAL A 58 8.78 12.54 6.42
CA VAL A 58 7.49 12.89 5.82
C VAL A 58 7.65 13.87 4.67
N ILE A 59 6.72 13.83 3.74
CA ILE A 59 6.51 14.88 2.74
C ILE A 59 5.36 15.74 3.26
N THR A 60 5.59 17.06 3.30
CA THR A 60 4.59 18.02 3.78
C THR A 60 4.32 19.08 2.71
N ASN A 61 3.30 19.91 2.95
CA ASN A 61 3.02 21.10 2.13
C ASN A 61 4.20 22.08 2.06
N LEU A 62 5.21 21.97 2.94
CA LEU A 62 6.43 22.77 2.95
C LEU A 62 7.65 22.04 2.37
N SER A 63 7.50 20.83 1.85
CA SER A 63 8.54 20.11 1.13
C SER A 63 8.84 20.82 -0.20
N SER A 64 10.12 20.99 -0.53
CA SER A 64 10.55 21.68 -1.75
C SER A 64 10.30 20.85 -3.03
N SER A 65 10.07 19.55 -2.88
CA SER A 65 9.70 18.63 -3.96
C SER A 65 8.94 17.44 -3.38
N PRO A 66 8.25 16.61 -4.23
CA PRO A 66 7.56 15.38 -3.78
C PRO A 66 8.47 14.33 -3.14
N THR A 67 9.80 14.52 -3.21
CA THR A 67 10.80 13.62 -2.63
C THR A 67 11.70 14.32 -1.59
N ALA A 68 11.41 15.57 -1.24
CA ALA A 68 12.16 16.31 -0.23
C ALA A 68 11.63 16.00 1.17
N TRP A 69 12.29 15.08 1.84
CA TRP A 69 11.93 14.63 3.19
C TRP A 69 12.05 15.75 4.22
N ARG A 70 11.10 15.77 5.14
CA ARG A 70 11.11 16.62 6.33
C ARG A 70 10.99 15.75 7.59
N HIS A 71 11.34 16.31 8.73
CA HIS A 71 11.19 15.67 10.05
C HIS A 71 11.78 14.25 10.12
N VAL A 72 12.97 14.08 9.53
CA VAL A 72 13.63 12.78 9.42
C VAL A 72 13.88 12.16 10.79
N GLN A 73 13.59 10.88 10.93
CA GLN A 73 13.82 10.05 12.11
C GLN A 73 14.72 8.87 11.75
N GLY A 74 15.50 8.43 12.72
CA GLY A 74 16.45 7.33 12.56
C GLY A 74 17.80 7.79 12.04
N ASN A 75 18.81 7.85 12.91
CA ASN A 75 20.18 8.13 12.52
C ASN A 75 20.75 6.97 11.69
N TRP A 76 21.43 7.29 10.60
CA TRP A 76 22.01 6.30 9.71
C TRP A 76 23.19 5.57 10.34
N GLY A 77 23.25 4.24 10.16
CA GLY A 77 24.41 3.44 10.55
C GLY A 77 24.62 3.23 12.04
N VAL A 78 23.61 3.55 12.87
CA VAL A 78 23.68 3.36 14.32
C VAL A 78 22.42 2.68 14.87
N HIS A 79 22.56 2.05 16.04
CA HIS A 79 21.41 1.56 16.78
C HIS A 79 20.55 2.73 17.26
N ASP A 80 19.31 2.79 16.79
CA ASP A 80 18.32 3.80 17.20
C ASP A 80 17.01 3.09 17.60
N PRO A 81 16.74 2.94 18.93
CA PRO A 81 15.56 2.22 19.40
C PRO A 81 14.23 2.87 18.97
N LYS A 82 14.22 4.17 18.65
CA LYS A 82 13.01 4.88 18.22
C LYS A 82 12.46 4.33 16.90
N VAL A 83 13.35 3.83 16.05
CA VAL A 83 13.02 3.37 14.68
C VAL A 83 13.32 1.87 14.48
N LEU A 84 13.62 1.15 15.58
CA LEU A 84 13.79 -0.29 15.56
C LEU A 84 12.44 -0.96 15.31
N MET A 85 12.38 -1.80 14.30
CA MET A 85 11.18 -2.56 13.97
C MET A 85 11.16 -3.91 14.67
N THR A 86 9.97 -4.39 15.02
CA THR A 86 9.75 -5.73 15.55
C THR A 86 9.72 -6.73 14.40
N ASP A 87 10.53 -7.78 14.48
CA ASP A 87 10.45 -8.91 13.56
C ASP A 87 9.15 -9.70 13.85
N ILE A 88 8.29 -9.85 12.85
CA ILE A 88 7.03 -10.58 12.94
C ILE A 88 7.04 -11.89 12.11
N GLY A 89 8.24 -12.32 11.71
CA GLY A 89 8.44 -13.53 10.92
C GLY A 89 8.27 -13.33 9.42
N ASN A 90 8.62 -14.36 8.63
CA ASN A 90 8.49 -14.36 7.16
C ASN A 90 9.14 -13.16 6.47
N ASN A 91 10.29 -12.69 6.97
CA ASN A 91 10.97 -11.46 6.49
C ASN A 91 10.12 -10.20 6.58
N LYS A 92 9.16 -10.14 7.50
CA LYS A 92 8.34 -8.96 7.75
C LYS A 92 8.70 -8.33 9.09
N HIS A 93 8.66 -7.02 9.09
CA HIS A 93 8.99 -6.20 10.26
C HIS A 93 7.91 -5.14 10.46
N SER A 94 7.54 -4.85 11.71
CA SER A 94 6.48 -3.88 11.99
C SER A 94 6.86 -2.90 13.08
N ILE A 95 6.26 -1.71 13.03
CA ILE A 95 6.35 -0.69 14.07
C ILE A 95 5.02 0.06 14.14
N LYS A 96 4.57 0.38 15.34
CA LYS A 96 3.39 1.24 15.55
C LYS A 96 3.84 2.62 15.99
N ILE A 97 3.34 3.65 15.31
CA ILE A 97 3.62 5.05 15.60
C ILE A 97 2.33 5.87 15.60
N HIS A 98 2.33 7.03 16.28
CA HIS A 98 1.37 8.09 16.04
C HIS A 98 2.06 9.16 15.18
N ILE A 99 1.59 9.38 13.97
CA ILE A 99 2.31 10.09 12.92
C ILE A 99 2.81 11.47 13.38
N ASN A 100 1.91 12.38 13.75
CA ASN A 100 2.31 13.73 14.18
C ASN A 100 3.32 13.73 15.32
N THR A 101 3.09 12.91 16.35
CA THR A 101 3.96 12.85 17.52
C THR A 101 5.32 12.26 17.19
N PHE A 102 5.34 11.18 16.39
CA PHE A 102 6.58 10.49 16.03
C PHE A 102 7.53 11.38 15.22
N TYR A 103 6.98 12.10 14.23
CA TYR A 103 7.75 13.00 13.38
C TYR A 103 7.89 14.42 13.96
N SER A 104 7.17 14.74 15.07
CA SER A 104 7.15 16.09 15.65
C SER A 104 6.71 17.15 14.62
N VAL A 105 5.64 16.85 13.88
CA VAL A 105 5.13 17.72 12.82
C VAL A 105 4.48 18.96 13.44
N PRO A 106 4.90 20.18 13.08
CA PRO A 106 4.27 21.41 13.56
C PRO A 106 2.83 21.55 13.06
N SER A 107 1.99 22.27 13.80
CA SER A 107 0.57 22.44 13.47
C SER A 107 0.30 23.22 12.17
N ASN A 108 1.29 23.94 11.65
CA ASN A 108 1.22 24.64 10.37
C ASN A 108 1.72 23.80 9.18
N GLU A 109 2.06 22.53 9.40
CA GLU A 109 2.45 21.61 8.36
C GLU A 109 1.40 20.49 8.19
N THR A 110 1.14 20.13 6.93
CA THR A 110 0.25 19.05 6.56
C THR A 110 1.04 17.95 5.86
N VAL A 111 1.00 16.73 6.40
CA VAL A 111 1.71 15.57 5.86
C VAL A 111 0.92 14.97 4.71
N SER A 112 1.54 14.82 3.54
CA SER A 112 0.94 14.18 2.36
C SER A 112 1.42 12.76 2.11
N ALA A 113 2.62 12.41 2.59
CA ALA A 113 3.14 11.05 2.48
C ALA A 113 4.15 10.75 3.58
N LEU A 114 4.27 9.48 3.93
CA LEU A 114 5.37 8.92 4.70
C LEU A 114 6.46 8.47 3.73
N ALA A 115 7.72 8.66 4.11
CA ALA A 115 8.88 8.32 3.29
C ALA A 115 9.81 7.36 4.04
N PHE A 116 10.35 6.34 3.36
CA PHE A 116 11.11 5.27 3.99
C PHE A 116 12.31 4.83 3.18
N VAL A 117 13.39 4.51 3.90
CA VAL A 117 14.42 3.55 3.56
C VAL A 117 14.59 2.62 4.77
N PHE A 118 14.47 1.32 4.56
CA PHE A 118 14.76 0.37 5.64
C PHE A 118 16.24 -0.02 5.59
N ARG A 119 16.83 -0.34 6.73
CA ARG A 119 18.24 -0.67 6.82
C ARG A 119 18.54 -1.68 7.91
N ASN A 120 19.68 -2.36 7.82
CA ASN A 120 20.28 -3.07 8.93
C ASN A 120 20.92 -2.09 9.93
N MET A 121 21.51 -2.60 11.00
CA MET A 121 22.02 -1.78 12.09
C MET A 121 23.11 -0.79 11.63
N ASP A 122 24.08 -1.24 10.86
CA ASP A 122 25.22 -0.42 10.40
C ASP A 122 24.96 0.37 9.09
N GLY A 123 23.77 0.21 8.49
CA GLY A 123 23.40 0.89 7.25
C GLY A 123 24.07 0.36 6.00
N SER A 124 24.76 -0.77 6.08
CA SER A 124 25.45 -1.38 4.91
C SER A 124 24.51 -2.11 3.95
N LYS A 125 23.28 -2.42 4.41
CA LYS A 125 22.21 -3.03 3.61
C LYS A 125 20.94 -2.22 3.71
N GLU A 126 20.24 -2.10 2.60
CA GLU A 126 19.04 -1.26 2.46
C GLU A 126 17.87 -2.03 1.85
N GLY A 127 16.65 -1.63 2.27
CA GLY A 127 15.37 -2.00 1.65
C GLY A 127 14.77 -0.77 0.99
N LYS A 128 14.71 -0.78 -0.35
CA LYS A 128 14.22 0.28 -1.22
C LYS A 128 13.29 -0.30 -2.28
N THR A 129 12.71 0.53 -3.14
CA THR A 129 11.95 0.05 -4.29
C THR A 129 12.81 -0.83 -5.20
N THR A 130 12.19 -1.59 -6.10
CA THR A 130 12.90 -2.43 -7.10
C THR A 130 13.87 -1.61 -7.95
N SER A 131 13.57 -0.33 -8.20
CA SER A 131 14.44 0.59 -8.94
C SER A 131 15.51 1.27 -8.07
N GLY A 132 15.61 0.92 -6.78
CA GLY A 132 16.59 1.50 -5.85
C GLY A 132 16.23 2.89 -5.31
N ASN A 133 14.99 3.35 -5.54
CA ASN A 133 14.50 4.61 -5.01
C ASN A 133 13.94 4.44 -3.61
N ASP A 134 13.80 5.55 -2.89
CA ASP A 134 13.10 5.62 -1.62
C ASP A 134 11.62 5.24 -1.79
N ILE A 135 11.01 4.78 -0.71
CA ILE A 135 9.62 4.32 -0.69
C ILE A 135 8.75 5.46 -0.17
N PHE A 136 7.69 5.82 -0.90
CA PHE A 136 6.73 6.85 -0.50
C PHE A 136 5.34 6.23 -0.39
N VAL A 137 4.70 6.43 0.76
CA VAL A 137 3.34 5.93 1.03
C VAL A 137 2.44 7.15 1.29
N PRO A 138 1.54 7.50 0.36
CA PRO A 138 0.58 8.58 0.57
C PRO A 138 -0.30 8.33 1.78
N ILE A 139 -0.69 9.42 2.48
CA ILE A 139 -1.71 9.39 3.54
C ILE A 139 -2.83 10.37 3.21
N SER A 140 -4.00 10.15 3.82
CA SER A 140 -5.17 11.01 3.63
C SER A 140 -4.91 12.40 4.21
N GLN A 141 -5.39 13.42 3.49
CA GLN A 141 -5.35 14.81 3.96
C GLN A 141 -6.57 15.18 4.83
N GLY A 142 -7.40 14.18 5.16
CA GLY A 142 -8.70 14.35 5.80
C GLY A 142 -9.83 14.46 4.76
N GLY A 143 -11.07 14.49 5.27
CA GLY A 143 -12.27 14.36 4.44
C GLY A 143 -12.55 12.89 4.07
N TYR A 144 -13.73 12.69 3.48
CA TYR A 144 -14.14 11.35 3.05
C TYR A 144 -13.25 10.83 1.92
N THR A 145 -12.76 9.61 2.10
CA THR A 145 -11.89 8.93 1.12
C THR A 145 -12.33 7.48 1.00
N ALA A 146 -12.55 7.02 -0.24
CA ALA A 146 -12.82 5.61 -0.52
C ALA A 146 -12.17 5.20 -1.84
N TYR A 147 -11.60 3.99 -1.89
CA TYR A 147 -10.96 3.47 -3.10
C TYR A 147 -10.76 1.95 -3.06
N ILE A 148 -10.46 1.37 -4.22
CA ILE A 148 -10.07 -0.04 -4.34
C ILE A 148 -8.58 -0.16 -4.00
N SER A 149 -8.27 -0.70 -2.82
CA SER A 149 -6.89 -0.75 -2.30
C SER A 149 -6.05 -1.89 -2.88
N SER A 150 -6.69 -2.97 -3.33
CA SER A 150 -6.01 -4.11 -3.97
C SER A 150 -5.52 -3.81 -5.39
N HIS A 151 -6.12 -2.82 -6.06
CA HIS A 151 -5.89 -2.51 -7.48
C HIS A 151 -5.73 -1.00 -7.67
N LEU A 152 -4.49 -0.52 -7.65
CA LEU A 152 -4.17 0.91 -7.72
C LEU A 152 -3.86 1.41 -9.14
N ASN A 153 -3.74 0.50 -10.13
CA ASN A 153 -3.56 0.86 -11.53
C ASN A 153 -4.91 0.98 -12.23
N ALA A 154 -4.96 1.74 -13.33
CA ALA A 154 -6.17 1.94 -14.11
C ALA A 154 -6.60 0.70 -14.92
N GLN A 155 -5.71 -0.26 -15.15
CA GLN A 155 -5.98 -1.47 -15.92
C GLN A 155 -5.24 -2.67 -15.35
N TYR A 156 -5.91 -3.82 -15.38
CA TYR A 156 -5.37 -5.13 -15.02
C TYR A 156 -5.78 -6.16 -16.05
N PHE A 157 -4.95 -7.19 -16.23
CA PHE A 157 -5.21 -8.28 -17.15
C PHE A 157 -5.35 -9.59 -16.37
N TYR A 158 -6.45 -10.28 -16.59
CA TYR A 158 -6.75 -11.58 -16.01
C TYR A 158 -7.11 -12.58 -17.10
N ASN A 159 -6.79 -13.86 -16.88
CA ASN A 159 -7.27 -14.93 -17.76
C ASN A 159 -8.70 -15.30 -17.36
N GLN A 160 -9.44 -15.82 -18.34
CA GLN A 160 -10.76 -16.38 -18.05
C GLN A 160 -10.60 -17.61 -17.11
N GLY A 161 -11.33 -17.60 -16.02
CA GLY A 161 -11.23 -18.61 -14.96
C GLY A 161 -10.39 -18.22 -13.75
N ASP A 162 -9.64 -17.11 -13.83
CA ASP A 162 -8.95 -16.56 -12.68
C ASP A 162 -9.94 -15.97 -11.66
N THR A 163 -9.49 -15.89 -10.40
CA THR A 163 -10.19 -15.15 -9.36
C THR A 163 -9.45 -13.86 -9.06
N MET A 164 -10.14 -12.73 -9.19
CA MET A 164 -9.61 -11.41 -8.87
C MET A 164 -10.08 -11.02 -7.47
N GLN A 165 -9.14 -10.98 -6.52
CA GLN A 165 -9.43 -10.59 -5.14
C GLN A 165 -9.46 -9.06 -5.04
N MET A 166 -10.62 -8.52 -4.70
CA MET A 166 -10.87 -7.10 -4.56
C MET A 166 -10.94 -6.72 -3.09
N THR A 167 -10.22 -5.68 -2.71
CA THR A 167 -10.35 -5.03 -1.40
C THR A 167 -10.71 -3.57 -1.62
N MET A 168 -11.86 -3.17 -1.09
CA MET A 168 -12.35 -1.80 -1.08
C MET A 168 -12.24 -1.25 0.32
N VAL A 169 -11.83 0.02 0.46
CA VAL A 169 -11.67 0.69 1.74
C VAL A 169 -12.30 2.07 1.73
N ALA A 170 -12.82 2.49 2.89
CA ALA A 170 -13.36 3.82 3.11
C ALA A 170 -12.85 4.38 4.46
N SER A 171 -12.71 5.71 4.57
CA SER A 171 -12.26 6.38 5.80
C SER A 171 -13.32 6.35 6.91
N ASP A 172 -14.58 6.29 6.52
CA ASP A 172 -15.73 6.26 7.44
C ASP A 172 -16.65 5.10 7.06
N PRO A 173 -17.45 4.56 8.01
CA PRO A 173 -18.45 3.55 7.71
C PRO A 173 -19.35 4.00 6.54
N SER A 174 -19.44 3.16 5.52
CA SER A 174 -20.08 3.49 4.24
C SER A 174 -20.86 2.29 3.70
N ASP A 175 -21.89 2.58 2.93
CA ASP A 175 -22.48 1.58 2.06
C ASP A 175 -21.59 1.48 0.81
N ILE A 176 -21.03 0.30 0.58
CA ILE A 176 -20.04 0.05 -0.48
C ILE A 176 -20.66 -0.89 -1.52
N ASP A 177 -20.77 -0.41 -2.76
CA ASP A 177 -21.24 -1.18 -3.90
C ASP A 177 -20.07 -1.45 -4.86
N LEU A 178 -19.98 -2.68 -5.36
CA LEU A 178 -19.10 -3.07 -6.44
C LEU A 178 -19.92 -3.40 -7.68
N LEU A 179 -19.65 -2.71 -8.78
CA LEU A 179 -20.35 -2.88 -10.04
C LEU A 179 -19.38 -3.38 -11.12
N MET A 180 -19.84 -4.34 -11.95
CA MET A 180 -19.18 -4.76 -13.18
C MET A 180 -20.05 -4.38 -14.36
N ASP A 181 -19.50 -3.57 -15.29
CA ASP A 181 -20.23 -3.06 -16.47
C ASP A 181 -21.56 -2.37 -16.08
N GLY A 182 -21.55 -1.66 -14.95
CA GLY A 182 -22.74 -0.98 -14.43
C GLY A 182 -23.73 -1.86 -13.68
N VAL A 183 -23.50 -3.18 -13.61
CA VAL A 183 -24.35 -4.13 -12.86
C VAL A 183 -23.77 -4.36 -11.47
N LEU A 184 -24.58 -4.24 -10.42
CA LEU A 184 -24.19 -4.54 -9.05
C LEU A 184 -23.83 -6.02 -8.90
N ILE A 185 -22.61 -6.32 -8.44
CA ILE A 185 -22.12 -7.67 -8.24
C ILE A 185 -21.88 -8.01 -6.77
N ALA A 186 -21.65 -6.99 -5.94
CA ALA A 186 -21.50 -7.15 -4.50
C ALA A 186 -21.79 -5.84 -3.77
N SER A 187 -22.21 -5.92 -2.50
CA SER A 187 -22.40 -4.75 -1.63
C SER A 187 -22.13 -5.11 -0.18
N ASP A 188 -21.72 -4.12 0.59
CA ASP A 188 -21.62 -4.18 2.05
C ASP A 188 -22.12 -2.86 2.63
N THR A 189 -22.61 -2.87 3.87
CA THR A 189 -23.21 -1.71 4.51
C THR A 189 -22.48 -1.33 5.79
N ALA A 190 -22.37 -0.02 6.03
CA ALA A 190 -21.73 0.56 7.22
C ALA A 190 -20.30 0.00 7.46
N SER A 191 -19.57 -0.27 6.39
CA SER A 191 -18.23 -0.86 6.42
C SER A 191 -17.14 0.15 6.09
N THR A 192 -15.95 -0.02 6.69
CA THR A 192 -14.72 0.67 6.32
C THR A 192 -13.80 -0.18 5.46
N SER A 193 -14.11 -1.46 5.29
CA SER A 193 -13.39 -2.38 4.40
C SER A 193 -14.32 -3.47 3.91
N PHE A 194 -14.26 -3.79 2.62
CA PHE A 194 -15.06 -4.83 1.99
C PHE A 194 -14.20 -5.63 1.02
N ASP A 195 -14.09 -6.93 1.27
CA ASP A 195 -13.37 -7.88 0.41
C ASP A 195 -14.36 -8.68 -0.42
N PHE A 196 -14.07 -8.85 -1.72
CA PHE A 196 -14.90 -9.63 -2.64
C PHE A 196 -14.07 -10.30 -3.73
N ASP A 197 -14.36 -11.57 -4.00
CA ASP A 197 -13.72 -12.34 -5.06
C ASP A 197 -14.53 -12.27 -6.36
N VAL A 198 -13.99 -11.61 -7.38
CA VAL A 198 -14.58 -11.58 -8.71
C VAL A 198 -14.06 -12.78 -9.52
N HIS A 199 -14.97 -13.70 -9.88
CA HIS A 199 -14.64 -14.87 -10.69
C HIS A 199 -14.75 -14.53 -12.18
N THR A 200 -13.63 -14.44 -12.87
CA THR A 200 -13.58 -14.01 -14.29
C THR A 200 -14.28 -14.99 -15.23
N ALA A 201 -14.48 -16.25 -14.81
CA ALA A 201 -15.28 -17.23 -15.56
C ALA A 201 -16.74 -16.82 -15.78
N ASN A 202 -17.27 -15.91 -14.96
CA ASN A 202 -18.65 -15.42 -15.05
C ASN A 202 -18.84 -14.35 -16.15
N TYR A 203 -17.75 -13.90 -16.78
CA TYR A 203 -17.76 -12.81 -17.76
C TYR A 203 -17.21 -13.28 -19.10
N SER A 204 -17.68 -12.69 -20.20
CA SER A 204 -17.14 -12.96 -21.52
C SER A 204 -15.69 -12.42 -21.63
N PRO A 205 -14.83 -13.01 -22.49
CA PRO A 205 -13.55 -12.38 -22.77
C PRO A 205 -13.70 -10.99 -23.37
N GLY A 206 -12.97 -10.02 -22.86
CA GLY A 206 -13.03 -8.63 -23.33
C GLY A 206 -12.63 -7.63 -22.28
N PHE A 207 -12.90 -6.38 -22.57
CA PHE A 207 -12.76 -5.29 -21.61
C PHE A 207 -14.04 -5.22 -20.75
N HIS A 208 -13.85 -5.15 -19.44
CA HIS A 208 -14.90 -4.95 -18.46
C HIS A 208 -14.55 -3.77 -17.57
N GLU A 209 -15.54 -2.98 -17.21
CA GLU A 209 -15.39 -1.86 -16.29
C GLU A 209 -15.81 -2.28 -14.88
N LEU A 210 -14.89 -2.12 -13.92
CA LEU A 210 -15.17 -2.35 -12.51
C LEU A 210 -15.23 -1.02 -11.78
N VAL A 211 -16.34 -0.74 -11.13
CA VAL A 211 -16.59 0.53 -10.42
C VAL A 211 -16.96 0.24 -8.97
N MET A 212 -16.24 0.87 -8.04
CA MET A 212 -16.63 0.98 -6.65
C MET A 212 -17.45 2.26 -6.46
N LYS A 213 -18.56 2.14 -5.75
CA LYS A 213 -19.29 3.28 -5.17
C LYS A 213 -19.26 3.15 -3.67
N ALA A 214 -19.06 4.26 -2.98
CA ALA A 214 -19.10 4.28 -1.52
C ALA A 214 -19.84 5.54 -1.06
N ASP A 215 -20.80 5.38 -0.17
CA ASP A 215 -21.63 6.45 0.36
C ASP A 215 -21.66 6.35 1.89
N ASN A 216 -21.21 7.41 2.58
CA ASN A 216 -21.24 7.49 4.03
C ASN A 216 -22.47 8.27 4.57
N GLY A 217 -23.44 8.61 3.70
CA GLY A 217 -24.64 9.35 4.05
C GLY A 217 -24.42 10.82 4.45
N MET A 218 -23.20 11.32 4.32
CA MET A 218 -22.89 12.75 4.55
C MET A 218 -22.95 13.49 3.20
N GLN A 219 -23.81 14.51 3.12
CA GLN A 219 -23.91 15.39 1.95
C GLN A 219 -23.03 16.63 2.15
#